data_58ef60e365843ae411f2d3376b0d3c3c
#
_entry.id   58ef60e365843ae411f2d3376b0d3c3c
#
_cell.length_a   1.000
_cell.length_b   1.000
_cell.length_c   1.000
_cell.angle_alpha   90.00
_cell.angle_beta   90.00
_cell.angle_gamma   90.00
#
_symmetry.space_group_name_H-M   'P 1'
#
loop_
_entity.id
_entity.type
_entity.pdbx_description
1 polymer ?
#
loop_
_entity_poly.entity_id
_entity_poly.type
_entity_poly.pdbx_seq_one_letter_code
_entity_poly.pdbx_strand_id
1 'polypeptide(L)'
;MAVLEVKNLTKKFGKFTAVDNISFELKEGEILGLLGPNGPGKTTTIDILLGLTKPTTGEIKIFDLPFEENREKILKQMNFSAAYVNLPWRLKVWENLYTFGRLYEVEDYKEKIEILIKEFQLFDLRNKLTDSLSSGQLTRLYLCKAFVNNPRLLLLDEPTAFLDPDISDLVRKYILNKVKTEKTSVLFTSHNMAEVTEICDRVIFLNKGKIVAEDTPVGLTKRIKFCKVRLFFDLNLGKAELLLKNYKYNFSSVEKEILVDIEEEKVGQLLGRLSLAKLKYSQITIEKPTLEHFFLEVIRNKNEN
;
A
#
# COMPACT_ATOMS: atom_id res chain seq x y z
N MET A 1 16.66 2.50 14.22
CA MET A 1 17.79 2.27 13.33
C MET A 1 17.22 2.03 11.93
N ALA A 2 17.89 2.47 10.86
CA ALA A 2 17.40 2.16 9.51
C ALA A 2 17.78 0.72 9.13
N VAL A 3 16.81 -0.05 8.65
CA VAL A 3 17.04 -1.42 8.14
C VAL A 3 17.37 -1.40 6.65
N LEU A 4 16.80 -0.41 5.94
CA LEU A 4 17.06 -0.15 4.53
C LEU A 4 17.34 1.34 4.35
N GLU A 5 18.44 1.67 3.70
CA GLU A 5 18.76 3.01 3.23
C GLU A 5 18.98 2.99 1.71
N VAL A 6 18.27 3.86 1.03
CA VAL A 6 18.40 4.08 -0.41
C VAL A 6 18.82 5.53 -0.65
N LYS A 7 19.93 5.76 -1.36
CA LYS A 7 20.48 7.09 -1.64
C LYS A 7 20.67 7.32 -3.12
N ASN A 8 20.03 8.37 -3.64
CA ASN A 8 20.15 8.86 -5.03
C ASN A 8 19.95 7.76 -6.08
N LEU A 9 19.03 6.82 -5.79
CA LEU A 9 18.78 5.67 -6.64
C LEU A 9 18.19 6.09 -7.97
N THR A 10 18.86 5.68 -9.06
CA THR A 10 18.39 5.92 -10.43
C THR A 10 18.45 4.64 -11.25
N LYS A 11 17.40 4.38 -12.02
CA LYS A 11 17.39 3.30 -13.01
C LYS A 11 16.88 3.79 -14.34
N LYS A 12 17.71 3.59 -15.37
CA LYS A 12 17.39 3.90 -16.76
C LYS A 12 17.36 2.63 -17.61
N PHE A 13 16.39 2.52 -18.49
CA PHE A 13 16.29 1.51 -19.53
C PHE A 13 16.37 2.23 -20.90
N GLY A 14 17.56 2.29 -21.49
CA GLY A 14 17.80 3.13 -22.66
C GLY A 14 17.49 4.60 -22.38
N LYS A 15 16.53 5.16 -23.11
CA LYS A 15 16.09 6.56 -22.92
C LYS A 15 15.04 6.74 -21.83
N PHE A 16 14.44 5.64 -21.34
CA PHE A 16 13.39 5.69 -20.34
C PHE A 16 13.98 5.64 -18.92
N THR A 17 13.61 6.60 -18.06
CA THR A 17 14.00 6.62 -16.66
C THR A 17 12.85 6.07 -15.81
N ALA A 18 13.03 4.87 -15.28
CA ALA A 18 12.02 4.20 -14.44
C ALA A 18 12.05 4.69 -12.99
N VAL A 19 13.26 4.95 -12.46
CA VAL A 19 13.51 5.50 -11.13
C VAL A 19 14.48 6.65 -11.29
N ASP A 20 14.18 7.82 -10.75
CA ASP A 20 14.90 9.06 -10.98
C ASP A 20 15.30 9.72 -9.64
N ASN A 21 16.52 9.44 -9.23
CA ASN A 21 17.18 10.07 -8.07
C ASN A 21 16.35 10.01 -6.78
N ILE A 22 15.83 8.83 -6.41
CA ILE A 22 15.07 8.67 -5.17
C ILE A 22 15.98 8.34 -3.99
N SER A 23 15.62 8.90 -2.82
CA SER A 23 16.30 8.60 -1.56
C SER A 23 15.24 8.40 -0.47
N PHE A 24 15.31 7.31 0.28
CA PHE A 24 14.42 7.02 1.39
C PHE A 24 15.05 6.01 2.35
N GLU A 25 14.47 5.90 3.52
CA GLU A 25 14.84 4.89 4.53
C GLU A 25 13.63 4.13 5.03
N LEU A 26 13.86 2.91 5.48
CA LEU A 26 12.88 2.10 6.22
C LEU A 26 13.48 1.76 7.59
N LYS A 27 12.76 2.09 8.65
CA LYS A 27 13.19 1.86 10.03
C LYS A 27 12.88 0.45 10.49
N GLU A 28 13.57 -0.02 11.53
CA GLU A 28 13.33 -1.31 12.14
C GLU A 28 11.91 -1.37 12.73
N GLY A 29 11.16 -2.43 12.38
CA GLY A 29 9.78 -2.60 12.82
C GLY A 29 8.81 -1.56 12.27
N GLU A 30 9.11 -0.93 11.12
CA GLU A 30 8.23 -0.01 10.40
C GLU A 30 7.57 -0.70 9.20
N ILE A 31 6.34 -0.32 8.89
CA ILE A 31 5.68 -0.63 7.62
C ILE A 31 5.69 0.64 6.77
N LEU A 32 6.52 0.64 5.73
CA LEU A 32 6.63 1.74 4.77
C LEU A 32 5.85 1.41 3.50
N GLY A 33 4.82 2.20 3.22
CA GLY A 33 4.06 2.11 1.97
C GLY A 33 4.80 2.76 0.81
N LEU A 34 5.00 2.04 -0.30
CA LEU A 34 5.53 2.58 -1.55
C LEU A 34 4.40 2.63 -2.58
N LEU A 35 3.81 3.80 -2.76
CA LEU A 35 2.64 4.02 -3.57
C LEU A 35 2.97 4.79 -4.87
N GLY A 36 2.02 4.79 -5.78
CA GLY A 36 2.13 5.54 -7.03
C GLY A 36 1.28 4.90 -8.13
N PRO A 37 1.07 5.59 -9.25
CA PRO A 37 0.32 5.07 -10.38
C PRO A 37 0.97 3.81 -10.95
N ASN A 38 0.18 3.04 -11.70
CA ASN A 38 0.72 1.88 -12.40
C ASN A 38 1.81 2.32 -13.37
N GLY A 39 2.98 1.70 -13.21
CA GLY A 39 4.17 2.03 -13.99
C GLY A 39 5.43 1.42 -13.35
N PRO A 40 6.54 1.45 -14.06
CA PRO A 40 7.71 0.64 -13.72
C PRO A 40 8.43 1.06 -12.42
N GLY A 41 8.17 2.26 -11.88
CA GLY A 41 8.98 2.79 -10.76
C GLY A 41 8.93 1.95 -9.47
N LYS A 42 7.75 1.52 -9.02
CA LYS A 42 7.60 0.70 -7.80
C LYS A 42 8.24 -0.67 -7.97
N THR A 43 7.81 -1.40 -8.98
CA THR A 43 8.32 -2.75 -9.30
C THR A 43 9.83 -2.71 -9.55
N THR A 44 10.31 -1.73 -10.34
CA THR A 44 11.76 -1.56 -10.57
C THR A 44 12.53 -1.31 -9.27
N THR A 45 11.97 -0.54 -8.34
CA THR A 45 12.59 -0.31 -7.03
C THR A 45 12.66 -1.62 -6.26
N ILE A 46 11.59 -2.40 -6.20
CA ILE A 46 11.56 -3.72 -5.55
C ILE A 46 12.56 -4.67 -6.22
N ASP A 47 12.59 -4.75 -7.54
CA ASP A 47 13.53 -5.60 -8.29
C ASP A 47 15.00 -5.26 -7.99
N ILE A 48 15.30 -3.97 -7.82
CA ILE A 48 16.65 -3.53 -7.43
C ILE A 48 16.96 -3.97 -6.01
N LEU A 49 16.03 -3.81 -5.06
CA LEU A 49 16.21 -4.22 -3.67
C LEU A 49 16.34 -5.74 -3.51
N LEU A 50 15.73 -6.52 -4.41
CA LEU A 50 15.89 -7.97 -4.50
C LEU A 50 17.17 -8.37 -5.25
N GLY A 51 17.89 -7.42 -5.84
CA GLY A 51 19.06 -7.66 -6.67
C GLY A 51 18.76 -8.35 -8.00
N LEU A 52 17.51 -8.33 -8.46
CA LEU A 52 17.12 -8.85 -9.79
C LEU A 52 17.51 -7.87 -10.89
N THR A 53 17.62 -6.59 -10.56
CA THR A 53 18.00 -5.53 -11.48
C THR A 53 19.07 -4.65 -10.85
N LYS A 54 20.18 -4.38 -11.56
CA LYS A 54 21.21 -3.43 -11.09
C LYS A 54 20.73 -1.99 -11.27
N PRO A 55 20.95 -1.09 -10.29
CA PRO A 55 20.72 0.34 -10.48
C PRO A 55 21.67 0.92 -11.53
N THR A 56 21.30 2.04 -12.14
CA THR A 56 22.20 2.83 -13.00
C THR A 56 23.17 3.63 -12.15
N THR A 57 22.65 4.27 -11.08
CA THR A 57 23.41 4.98 -10.05
C THR A 57 22.69 4.92 -8.73
N GLY A 58 23.39 5.25 -7.65
CA GLY A 58 22.86 5.29 -6.29
C GLY A 58 23.46 4.20 -5.41
N GLU A 59 23.18 4.30 -4.12
CA GLU A 59 23.69 3.41 -3.10
C GLU A 59 22.54 2.80 -2.30
N ILE A 60 22.70 1.53 -1.95
CA ILE A 60 21.74 0.78 -1.14
C ILE A 60 22.50 0.13 0.01
N LYS A 61 22.03 0.39 1.22
CA LYS A 61 22.48 -0.34 2.43
C LYS A 61 21.27 -1.05 3.04
N ILE A 62 21.48 -2.31 3.41
CA ILE A 62 20.50 -3.12 4.12
C ILE A 62 21.19 -3.73 5.33
N PHE A 63 20.63 -3.57 6.53
CA PHE A 63 21.24 -3.97 7.81
C PHE A 63 22.62 -3.34 8.03
N ASP A 64 22.76 -2.05 7.67
CA ASP A 64 24.02 -1.28 7.70
C ASP A 64 25.14 -1.81 6.76
N LEU A 65 24.84 -2.78 5.90
CA LEU A 65 25.77 -3.38 4.97
C LEU A 65 25.53 -2.86 3.54
N PRO A 66 26.56 -2.50 2.77
CA PRO A 66 26.44 -2.23 1.33
C PRO A 66 25.88 -3.46 0.61
N PHE A 67 24.78 -3.28 -0.15
CA PHE A 67 24.03 -4.39 -0.73
C PHE A 67 24.84 -5.23 -1.74
N GLU A 68 25.55 -4.57 -2.65
CA GLU A 68 26.30 -5.26 -3.71
C GLU A 68 27.40 -6.18 -3.17
N GLU A 69 28.07 -5.78 -2.08
CA GLU A 69 29.18 -6.52 -1.49
C GLU A 69 28.71 -7.64 -0.55
N ASN A 70 27.48 -7.53 -0.01
CA ASN A 70 26.98 -8.41 1.04
C ASN A 70 25.68 -9.13 0.65
N ARG A 71 25.43 -9.25 -0.65
CA ARG A 71 24.14 -9.68 -1.20
C ARG A 71 23.63 -10.99 -0.60
N GLU A 72 24.45 -12.02 -0.55
CA GLU A 72 24.05 -13.33 -0.01
C GLU A 72 23.64 -13.24 1.47
N LYS A 73 24.47 -12.60 2.28
CA LYS A 73 24.23 -12.41 3.73
C LYS A 73 22.94 -11.62 3.98
N ILE A 74 22.66 -10.62 3.15
CA ILE A 74 21.47 -9.77 3.24
C ILE A 74 20.23 -10.57 2.81
N LEU A 75 20.27 -11.23 1.64
CA LEU A 75 19.11 -11.95 1.10
C LEU A 75 18.68 -13.13 1.98
N LYS A 76 19.58 -13.75 2.74
CA LYS A 76 19.20 -14.76 3.75
C LYS A 76 18.29 -14.22 4.85
N GLN A 77 18.35 -12.92 5.14
CA GLN A 77 17.54 -12.25 6.17
C GLN A 77 16.37 -11.46 5.59
N MET A 78 16.17 -11.54 4.27
CA MET A 78 15.06 -10.92 3.55
C MET A 78 14.14 -11.98 2.99
N ASN A 79 12.92 -11.56 2.68
CA ASN A 79 12.05 -12.33 1.82
C ASN A 79 11.10 -11.38 1.06
N PHE A 80 10.34 -11.95 0.14
CA PHE A 80 9.38 -11.17 -0.63
C PHE A 80 8.16 -11.99 -1.03
N SER A 81 7.05 -11.31 -1.27
CA SER A 81 5.86 -11.82 -1.93
C SER A 81 5.39 -10.82 -2.97
N ALA A 82 5.07 -11.33 -4.15
CA ALA A 82 4.46 -10.56 -5.22
C ALA A 82 3.41 -11.44 -5.92
N ALA A 83 2.42 -10.83 -6.54
CA ALA A 83 1.31 -11.52 -7.20
C ALA A 83 1.74 -12.49 -8.33
N TYR A 84 2.96 -12.31 -8.83
CA TYR A 84 3.49 -13.08 -9.97
C TYR A 84 4.73 -13.91 -9.61
N VAL A 85 4.87 -14.32 -8.36
CA VAL A 85 5.94 -15.24 -7.96
C VAL A 85 5.62 -16.63 -8.53
N ASN A 86 6.50 -17.14 -9.37
CA ASN A 86 6.35 -18.49 -9.91
C ASN A 86 6.97 -19.52 -8.95
N LEU A 87 6.14 -20.22 -8.20
CA LEU A 87 6.53 -21.42 -7.48
C LEU A 87 6.51 -22.64 -8.42
N PRO A 88 7.33 -23.67 -8.18
CA PRO A 88 7.26 -24.92 -8.93
C PRO A 88 5.85 -25.52 -8.94
N TRP A 89 5.20 -25.52 -10.10
CA TRP A 89 3.79 -25.86 -10.25
C TRP A 89 3.47 -27.33 -9.97
N ARG A 90 4.45 -28.22 -10.26
CA ARG A 90 4.31 -29.68 -10.07
C ARG A 90 4.60 -30.15 -8.65
N LEU A 91 5.00 -29.25 -7.77
CA LEU A 91 5.15 -29.54 -6.35
C LEU A 91 3.85 -29.28 -5.60
N LYS A 92 3.62 -30.08 -4.56
CA LYS A 92 2.55 -29.83 -3.60
C LYS A 92 2.84 -28.60 -2.76
N VAL A 93 1.81 -28.04 -2.12
CA VAL A 93 1.93 -26.87 -1.22
C VAL A 93 3.05 -27.07 -0.20
N TRP A 94 3.04 -28.19 0.56
CA TRP A 94 4.05 -28.46 1.56
C TRP A 94 5.46 -28.70 0.98
N GLU A 95 5.55 -29.33 -0.21
CA GLU A 95 6.84 -29.58 -0.88
C GLU A 95 7.51 -28.28 -1.31
N ASN A 96 6.73 -27.33 -1.85
CA ASN A 96 7.22 -26.00 -2.16
C ASN A 96 7.79 -25.32 -0.91
N LEU A 97 7.03 -25.27 0.17
CA LEU A 97 7.46 -24.61 1.39
C LEU A 97 8.70 -25.29 2.01
N TYR A 98 8.76 -26.62 2.02
CA TYR A 98 9.93 -27.37 2.52
C TYR A 98 11.17 -27.08 1.70
N THR A 99 11.04 -26.93 0.38
CA THR A 99 12.16 -26.54 -0.50
C THR A 99 12.71 -25.18 -0.08
N PHE A 100 11.85 -24.18 0.16
CA PHE A 100 12.29 -22.86 0.62
C PHE A 100 12.81 -22.89 2.06
N GLY A 101 12.24 -23.68 2.96
CA GLY A 101 12.76 -23.86 4.31
C GLY A 101 14.23 -24.35 4.30
N ARG A 102 14.54 -25.29 3.42
CA ARG A 102 15.92 -25.76 3.23
C ARG A 102 16.80 -24.74 2.53
N LEU A 103 16.30 -24.07 1.49
CA LEU A 103 17.06 -23.06 0.74
C LEU A 103 17.50 -21.89 1.63
N TYR A 104 16.64 -21.49 2.57
CA TYR A 104 16.95 -20.44 3.56
C TYR A 104 17.68 -20.98 4.80
N GLU A 105 18.03 -22.26 4.84
CA GLU A 105 18.74 -22.92 5.97
C GLU A 105 18.01 -22.73 7.30
N VAL A 106 16.66 -22.77 7.27
CA VAL A 106 15.82 -22.57 8.46
C VAL A 106 15.91 -23.82 9.35
N GLU A 107 16.32 -23.61 10.60
CA GLU A 107 16.22 -24.66 11.63
C GLU A 107 14.74 -24.97 11.87
N ASP A 108 14.44 -26.24 12.16
CA ASP A 108 13.08 -26.74 12.46
C ASP A 108 12.01 -26.30 11.42
N TYR A 109 12.45 -26.12 10.15
CA TYR A 109 11.59 -25.62 9.09
C TYR A 109 10.28 -26.39 8.93
N LYS A 110 10.28 -27.70 9.24
CA LYS A 110 9.07 -28.54 9.11
C LYS A 110 7.97 -28.10 10.07
N GLU A 111 8.31 -27.94 11.34
CA GLU A 111 7.36 -27.52 12.37
C GLU A 111 6.84 -26.11 12.06
N LYS A 112 7.74 -25.20 11.74
CA LYS A 112 7.42 -23.83 11.37
C LYS A 112 6.47 -23.75 10.15
N ILE A 113 6.71 -24.54 9.12
CA ILE A 113 5.89 -24.58 7.93
C ILE A 113 4.49 -25.13 8.23
N GLU A 114 4.37 -26.14 9.11
CA GLU A 114 3.06 -26.62 9.53
C GLU A 114 2.26 -25.54 10.29
N ILE A 115 2.92 -24.69 11.07
CA ILE A 115 2.29 -23.53 11.72
C ILE A 115 1.83 -22.53 10.67
N LEU A 116 2.70 -22.14 9.71
CA LEU A 116 2.35 -21.20 8.64
C LEU A 116 1.20 -21.72 7.76
N ILE A 117 1.19 -22.99 7.40
CA ILE A 117 0.10 -23.63 6.63
C ILE A 117 -1.24 -23.48 7.36
N LYS A 118 -1.27 -23.61 8.69
CA LYS A 118 -2.48 -23.41 9.50
C LYS A 118 -2.87 -21.93 9.56
N GLU A 119 -1.94 -21.05 9.87
CA GLU A 119 -2.16 -19.60 9.98
C GLU A 119 -2.74 -19.01 8.67
N PHE A 120 -2.24 -19.45 7.52
CA PHE A 120 -2.73 -19.01 6.22
C PHE A 120 -3.87 -19.88 5.67
N GLN A 121 -4.48 -20.75 6.49
CA GLN A 121 -5.63 -21.61 6.14
C GLN A 121 -5.39 -22.45 4.88
N LEU A 122 -4.20 -23.04 4.76
CA LEU A 122 -3.81 -23.93 3.66
C LEU A 122 -3.76 -25.41 4.06
N PHE A 123 -4.17 -25.76 5.28
CA PHE A 123 -4.01 -27.11 5.81
C PHE A 123 -4.70 -28.17 4.95
N ASP A 124 -5.94 -27.94 4.54
CA ASP A 124 -6.69 -28.86 3.69
C ASP A 124 -6.16 -28.92 2.24
N LEU A 125 -5.34 -27.95 1.86
CA LEU A 125 -4.73 -27.84 0.53
C LEU A 125 -3.29 -28.33 0.51
N ARG A 126 -2.72 -28.72 1.65
CA ARG A 126 -1.28 -29.04 1.79
C ARG A 126 -0.77 -30.08 0.79
N ASN A 127 -1.62 -31.07 0.43
CA ASN A 127 -1.31 -32.15 -0.50
C ASN A 127 -1.71 -31.85 -1.95
N LYS A 128 -2.34 -30.72 -2.23
CA LYS A 128 -2.66 -30.32 -3.60
C LYS A 128 -1.43 -29.84 -4.35
N LEU A 129 -1.42 -30.07 -5.66
CA LEU A 129 -0.41 -29.51 -6.55
C LEU A 129 -0.63 -27.98 -6.64
N THR A 130 0.48 -27.25 -6.76
CA THR A 130 0.44 -25.79 -6.82
C THR A 130 -0.33 -25.25 -8.03
N ASP A 131 -0.30 -25.96 -9.17
CA ASP A 131 -1.02 -25.59 -10.38
C ASP A 131 -2.55 -25.70 -10.24
N SER A 132 -3.05 -26.49 -9.27
CA SER A 132 -4.48 -26.67 -9.01
C SER A 132 -5.09 -25.63 -8.05
N LEU A 133 -4.27 -24.70 -7.54
CA LEU A 133 -4.70 -23.68 -6.60
C LEU A 133 -5.36 -22.49 -7.31
N SER A 134 -6.42 -21.92 -6.70
CA SER A 134 -6.97 -20.63 -7.13
C SER A 134 -5.99 -19.49 -6.89
N SER A 135 -6.20 -18.32 -7.53
CA SER A 135 -5.36 -17.13 -7.33
C SER A 135 -5.22 -16.73 -5.87
N GLY A 136 -6.31 -16.70 -5.10
CA GLY A 136 -6.28 -16.42 -3.67
C GLY A 136 -5.55 -17.48 -2.85
N GLN A 137 -5.66 -18.77 -3.21
CA GLN A 137 -4.90 -19.85 -2.59
C GLN A 137 -3.41 -19.75 -2.88
N LEU A 138 -3.05 -19.39 -4.11
CA LEU A 138 -1.65 -19.12 -4.51
C LEU A 138 -1.08 -17.93 -3.75
N THR A 139 -1.82 -16.82 -3.64
CA THR A 139 -1.40 -15.65 -2.86
C THR A 139 -1.10 -16.02 -1.41
N ARG A 140 -1.94 -16.83 -0.77
CA ARG A 140 -1.69 -17.34 0.59
C ARG A 140 -0.44 -18.21 0.66
N LEU A 141 -0.18 -19.04 -0.36
CA LEU A 141 1.04 -19.86 -0.44
C LEU A 141 2.30 -18.99 -0.61
N TYR A 142 2.22 -17.92 -1.42
CA TYR A 142 3.32 -16.95 -1.56
C TYR A 142 3.63 -16.24 -0.26
N LEU A 143 2.59 -15.88 0.52
CA LEU A 143 2.76 -15.29 1.84
C LEU A 143 3.37 -16.29 2.83
N CYS A 144 2.91 -17.54 2.88
CA CYS A 144 3.58 -18.59 3.66
C CYS A 144 5.07 -18.66 3.35
N LYS A 145 5.42 -18.71 2.06
CA LYS A 145 6.82 -18.72 1.60
C LYS A 145 7.57 -17.47 2.08
N ALA A 146 6.94 -16.32 2.04
CA ALA A 146 7.57 -15.06 2.42
C ALA A 146 7.90 -14.96 3.92
N PHE A 147 7.23 -15.75 4.77
CA PHE A 147 7.49 -15.81 6.20
C PHE A 147 8.32 -17.02 6.66
N VAL A 148 8.74 -17.91 5.74
CA VAL A 148 9.45 -19.16 6.11
C VAL A 148 10.72 -18.91 6.91
N ASN A 149 11.51 -17.89 6.56
CA ASN A 149 12.81 -17.60 7.18
C ASN A 149 12.76 -16.50 8.28
N ASN A 150 11.59 -16.12 8.79
CA ASN A 150 11.42 -14.97 9.72
C ASN A 150 12.24 -13.75 9.28
N PRO A 151 11.89 -13.15 8.14
CA PRO A 151 12.71 -12.10 7.56
C PRO A 151 12.74 -10.85 8.44
N ARG A 152 13.92 -10.24 8.59
CA ARG A 152 14.06 -8.91 9.20
C ARG A 152 13.56 -7.80 8.28
N LEU A 153 13.66 -8.02 6.96
CA LEU A 153 13.12 -7.13 5.93
C LEU A 153 12.24 -7.94 4.98
N LEU A 154 10.98 -7.58 4.88
CA LEU A 154 9.98 -8.20 4.02
C LEU A 154 9.51 -7.20 2.97
N LEU A 155 9.57 -7.61 1.69
CA LEU A 155 9.04 -6.84 0.58
C LEU A 155 7.73 -7.46 0.13
N LEU A 156 6.63 -6.70 0.20
CA LEU A 156 5.29 -7.17 -0.15
C LEU A 156 4.74 -6.31 -1.30
N ASP A 157 4.64 -6.91 -2.48
CA ASP A 157 4.07 -6.28 -3.66
C ASP A 157 2.64 -6.79 -3.87
N GLU A 158 1.64 -5.94 -3.56
CA GLU A 158 0.21 -6.23 -3.65
C GLU A 158 -0.21 -7.53 -2.91
N PRO A 159 0.15 -7.71 -1.62
CA PRO A 159 0.04 -9.01 -0.95
C PRO A 159 -1.39 -9.47 -0.68
N THR A 160 -2.37 -8.58 -0.79
CA THR A 160 -3.80 -8.86 -0.58
C THR A 160 -4.60 -8.87 -1.88
N ALA A 161 -3.94 -8.62 -3.02
CA ALA A 161 -4.58 -8.73 -4.32
C ALA A 161 -5.15 -10.15 -4.50
N PHE A 162 -6.37 -10.24 -5.02
CA PHE A 162 -7.09 -11.50 -5.25
C PHE A 162 -7.52 -12.26 -3.98
N LEU A 163 -7.44 -11.68 -2.79
CA LEU A 163 -7.95 -12.25 -1.55
C LEU A 163 -9.35 -11.71 -1.23
N ASP A 164 -10.17 -12.58 -0.67
CA ASP A 164 -11.45 -12.19 -0.09
C ASP A 164 -11.22 -11.25 1.11
N PRO A 165 -12.20 -10.39 1.47
CA PRO A 165 -12.02 -9.39 2.53
C PRO A 165 -11.62 -9.97 3.90
N ASP A 166 -12.15 -11.11 4.29
CA ASP A 166 -11.84 -11.81 5.54
C ASP A 166 -10.42 -12.36 5.56
N ILE A 167 -9.96 -12.90 4.43
CA ILE A 167 -8.58 -13.39 4.28
C ILE A 167 -7.60 -12.21 4.20
N SER A 168 -7.97 -11.12 3.53
CA SER A 168 -7.18 -9.89 3.52
C SER A 168 -6.97 -9.33 4.93
N ASP A 169 -8.03 -9.32 5.76
CA ASP A 169 -7.96 -8.90 7.16
C ASP A 169 -7.04 -9.82 8.00
N LEU A 170 -7.15 -11.15 7.80
CA LEU A 170 -6.25 -12.11 8.44
C LEU A 170 -4.78 -11.83 8.09
N VAL A 171 -4.48 -11.61 6.82
CA VAL A 171 -3.12 -11.30 6.33
C VAL A 171 -2.61 -10.01 6.94
N ARG A 172 -3.41 -8.94 6.96
CA ARG A 172 -3.02 -7.65 7.58
C ARG A 172 -2.70 -7.83 9.07
N LYS A 173 -3.57 -8.51 9.81
CA LYS A 173 -3.35 -8.80 11.24
C LYS A 173 -2.07 -9.62 11.46
N TYR A 174 -1.81 -10.59 10.59
CA TYR A 174 -0.59 -11.40 10.67
C TYR A 174 0.66 -10.53 10.45
N ILE A 175 0.68 -9.67 9.42
CA ILE A 175 1.78 -8.73 9.16
C ILE A 175 2.00 -7.82 10.37
N LEU A 176 0.95 -7.16 10.86
CA LEU A 176 1.02 -6.27 12.03
C LEU A 176 1.56 -6.98 13.27
N ASN A 177 1.14 -8.23 13.49
CA ASN A 177 1.66 -9.02 14.60
C ASN A 177 3.17 -9.28 14.46
N LYS A 178 3.64 -9.67 13.27
CA LYS A 178 5.07 -9.91 13.00
C LYS A 178 5.93 -8.66 13.18
N VAL A 179 5.43 -7.51 12.71
CA VAL A 179 6.09 -6.22 12.93
C VAL A 179 6.20 -5.91 14.42
N LYS A 180 5.13 -6.13 15.19
CA LYS A 180 5.10 -5.84 16.62
C LYS A 180 5.96 -6.80 17.45
N THR A 181 5.90 -8.11 17.19
CA THR A 181 6.53 -9.14 18.04
C THR A 181 7.95 -9.48 17.62
N GLU A 182 8.25 -9.48 16.32
CA GLU A 182 9.54 -9.91 15.77
C GLU A 182 10.36 -8.74 15.17
N LYS A 183 9.81 -7.51 15.21
CA LYS A 183 10.43 -6.31 14.64
C LYS A 183 10.73 -6.46 13.13
N THR A 184 9.96 -7.29 12.43
CA THR A 184 10.01 -7.37 10.96
C THR A 184 9.73 -6.00 10.37
N SER A 185 10.59 -5.52 9.49
CA SER A 185 10.37 -4.26 8.75
C SER A 185 9.77 -4.59 7.40
N VAL A 186 8.80 -3.82 6.95
CA VAL A 186 8.02 -4.16 5.75
C VAL A 186 8.03 -2.99 4.77
N LEU A 187 8.48 -3.23 3.54
CA LEU A 187 8.18 -2.37 2.40
C LEU A 187 6.93 -2.92 1.71
N PHE A 188 5.87 -2.14 1.70
CA PHE A 188 4.54 -2.56 1.30
C PHE A 188 4.06 -1.77 0.09
N THR A 189 3.61 -2.44 -0.97
CA THR A 189 2.89 -1.78 -2.04
C THR A 189 1.43 -2.22 -2.05
N SER A 190 0.53 -1.31 -2.33
CA SER A 190 -0.87 -1.60 -2.59
C SER A 190 -1.49 -0.46 -3.40
N HIS A 191 -2.50 -0.78 -4.19
CA HIS A 191 -3.39 0.20 -4.82
C HIS A 191 -4.66 0.45 -3.97
N ASN A 192 -4.86 -0.32 -2.91
CA ASN A 192 -5.96 -0.13 -1.95
C ASN A 192 -5.55 0.88 -0.87
N MET A 193 -5.96 2.14 -1.04
CA MET A 193 -5.59 3.22 -0.12
C MET A 193 -6.16 3.05 1.29
N ALA A 194 -7.29 2.34 1.44
CA ALA A 194 -7.84 2.04 2.75
C ALA A 194 -6.92 1.08 3.53
N GLU A 195 -6.43 0.04 2.87
CA GLU A 195 -5.46 -0.89 3.44
C GLU A 195 -4.15 -0.19 3.84
N VAL A 196 -3.62 0.66 2.95
CA VAL A 196 -2.41 1.45 3.25
C VAL A 196 -2.61 2.34 4.46
N THR A 197 -3.78 2.97 4.58
CA THR A 197 -4.11 3.83 5.73
C THR A 197 -4.19 3.03 7.03
N GLU A 198 -4.62 1.77 6.95
CA GLU A 198 -4.77 0.88 8.11
C GLU A 198 -3.43 0.35 8.64
N ILE A 199 -2.50 -0.03 7.75
CA ILE A 199 -1.31 -0.78 8.19
C ILE A 199 0.01 -0.03 8.06
N CYS A 200 0.13 0.99 7.20
CA CYS A 200 1.39 1.69 6.99
C CYS A 200 1.62 2.78 8.03
N ASP A 201 2.82 2.80 8.63
CA ASP A 201 3.26 3.87 9.52
C ASP A 201 3.58 5.14 8.73
N ARG A 202 4.20 4.98 7.57
CA ARG A 202 4.62 6.04 6.66
C ARG A 202 4.44 5.61 5.21
N VAL A 203 4.25 6.58 4.33
CA VAL A 203 3.98 6.35 2.91
C VAL A 203 4.86 7.25 2.06
N ILE A 204 5.42 6.67 1.02
CA ILE A 204 6.13 7.36 -0.07
C ILE A 204 5.28 7.28 -1.33
N PHE A 205 5.02 8.43 -1.94
CA PHE A 205 4.39 8.50 -3.26
C PHE A 205 5.42 8.67 -4.36
N LEU A 206 5.47 7.67 -5.25
CA LEU A 206 6.24 7.73 -6.49
C LEU A 206 5.35 8.20 -7.65
N ASN A 207 5.82 9.19 -8.39
CA ASN A 207 5.22 9.59 -9.66
C ASN A 207 6.31 9.87 -10.70
N LYS A 208 6.19 9.25 -11.89
CA LYS A 208 7.17 9.35 -12.97
C LYS A 208 8.62 9.10 -12.49
N GLY A 209 8.79 8.08 -11.63
CA GLY A 209 10.07 7.67 -11.08
C GLY A 209 10.61 8.52 -9.94
N LYS A 210 9.93 9.58 -9.49
CA LYS A 210 10.36 10.50 -8.43
C LYS A 210 9.49 10.39 -7.19
N ILE A 211 10.08 10.58 -6.01
CA ILE A 211 9.32 10.78 -4.78
C ILE A 211 8.68 12.18 -4.83
N VAL A 212 7.36 12.22 -4.74
CA VAL A 212 6.59 13.47 -4.79
C VAL A 212 5.98 13.86 -3.46
N ALA A 213 5.82 12.90 -2.56
CA ALA A 213 5.40 13.12 -1.18
C ALA A 213 5.87 11.96 -0.29
N GLU A 214 6.14 12.29 0.97
CA GLU A 214 6.45 11.34 2.03
C GLU A 214 5.88 11.89 3.33
N ASP A 215 5.10 11.07 4.05
CA ASP A 215 4.50 11.40 5.35
C ASP A 215 3.77 10.17 5.91
N THR A 216 3.19 10.29 7.11
CA THR A 216 2.17 9.35 7.59
C THR A 216 0.90 9.43 6.73
N PRO A 217 0.09 8.37 6.62
CA PRO A 217 -1.18 8.42 5.89
C PRO A 217 -2.07 9.59 6.33
N VAL A 218 -2.16 9.82 7.65
CA VAL A 218 -2.91 10.95 8.24
C VAL A 218 -2.28 12.29 7.90
N GLY A 219 -0.94 12.39 7.88
CA GLY A 219 -0.22 13.62 7.51
C GLY A 219 -0.51 14.03 6.08
N LEU A 220 -0.56 13.05 5.15
CA LEU A 220 -0.87 13.29 3.75
C LEU A 220 -2.32 13.76 3.54
N THR A 221 -3.29 13.13 4.22
CA THR A 221 -4.70 13.53 4.11
C THR A 221 -4.95 14.93 4.64
N LYS A 222 -4.26 15.36 5.70
CA LYS A 222 -4.35 16.73 6.24
C LYS A 222 -3.84 17.83 5.30
N ARG A 223 -3.09 17.50 4.26
CA ARG A 223 -2.65 18.45 3.23
C ARG A 223 -3.79 18.87 2.31
N ILE A 224 -4.86 18.06 2.24
CA ILE A 224 -6.09 18.42 1.51
C ILE A 224 -6.98 19.22 2.43
N LYS A 225 -7.19 20.49 2.09
CA LYS A 225 -8.01 21.41 2.89
C LYS A 225 -9.52 21.27 2.63
N PHE A 226 -9.90 20.66 1.52
CA PHE A 226 -11.29 20.56 1.08
C PHE A 226 -11.91 19.23 1.49
N CYS A 227 -13.12 19.29 2.00
CA CYS A 227 -14.00 18.15 2.23
C CYS A 227 -15.24 18.24 1.33
N LYS A 228 -15.96 17.13 1.20
CA LYS A 228 -17.24 17.11 0.48
C LYS A 228 -18.38 17.04 1.48
N VAL A 229 -19.28 18.02 1.42
CA VAL A 229 -20.51 18.03 2.21
C VAL A 229 -21.66 17.60 1.32
N ARG A 230 -22.25 16.45 1.63
CA ARG A 230 -23.39 15.86 0.94
C ARG A 230 -24.65 16.19 1.71
N LEU A 231 -25.60 16.84 1.06
CA LEU A 231 -26.85 17.29 1.64
C LEU A 231 -28.03 16.74 0.84
N PHE A 232 -28.99 16.12 1.51
CA PHE A 232 -30.22 15.65 0.88
C PHE A 232 -31.39 16.58 1.19
N PHE A 233 -32.11 16.98 0.15
CA PHE A 233 -33.27 17.88 0.26
C PHE A 233 -34.50 17.18 -0.28
N ASP A 234 -35.49 16.94 0.59
CA ASP A 234 -36.80 16.46 0.16
C ASP A 234 -37.61 17.57 -0.49
N LEU A 235 -37.43 18.84 -0.02
CA LEU A 235 -38.09 20.04 -0.49
C LEU A 235 -37.09 21.18 -0.63
N ASN A 236 -37.40 22.14 -1.51
CA ASN A 236 -36.62 23.38 -1.67
C ASN A 236 -35.18 23.22 -2.21
N LEU A 237 -34.87 22.15 -2.93
CA LEU A 237 -33.57 21.96 -3.56
C LEU A 237 -33.12 23.18 -4.39
N GLY A 238 -33.98 23.69 -5.28
CA GLY A 238 -33.66 24.86 -6.11
C GLY A 238 -33.38 26.15 -5.30
N LYS A 239 -33.97 26.30 -4.12
CA LYS A 239 -33.61 27.43 -3.23
C LYS A 239 -32.23 27.22 -2.59
N ALA A 240 -31.87 25.99 -2.27
CA ALA A 240 -30.56 25.67 -1.76
C ALA A 240 -29.46 25.89 -2.85
N GLU A 241 -29.71 25.50 -4.08
CA GLU A 241 -28.82 25.76 -5.21
C GLU A 241 -28.59 27.24 -5.44
N LEU A 242 -29.70 28.07 -5.40
CA LEU A 242 -29.59 29.51 -5.52
C LEU A 242 -28.75 30.13 -4.41
N LEU A 243 -28.96 29.69 -3.16
CA LEU A 243 -28.15 30.14 -2.03
C LEU A 243 -26.67 29.81 -2.25
N LEU A 244 -26.35 28.58 -2.64
CA LEU A 244 -24.98 28.16 -2.89
C LEU A 244 -24.31 28.94 -4.03
N LYS A 245 -25.05 29.22 -5.12
CA LYS A 245 -24.59 30.06 -6.23
C LYS A 245 -24.31 31.50 -5.76
N ASN A 246 -25.19 32.09 -4.97
CA ASN A 246 -25.02 33.44 -4.46
C ASN A 246 -23.79 33.61 -3.57
N TYR A 247 -23.45 32.58 -2.80
CA TYR A 247 -22.25 32.55 -1.96
C TYR A 247 -21.02 31.97 -2.67
N LYS A 248 -21.13 31.67 -3.99
CA LYS A 248 -20.05 31.15 -4.83
C LYS A 248 -19.43 29.86 -4.31
N TYR A 249 -20.23 28.98 -3.73
CA TYR A 249 -19.77 27.62 -3.39
C TYR A 249 -19.59 26.81 -4.68
N ASN A 250 -18.57 25.95 -4.67
CA ASN A 250 -18.42 24.93 -5.70
C ASN A 250 -19.31 23.74 -5.32
N PHE A 251 -20.29 23.40 -6.15
CA PHE A 251 -21.21 22.30 -5.88
C PHE A 251 -21.72 21.64 -7.15
N SER A 252 -22.17 20.40 -7.01
CA SER A 252 -22.97 19.68 -7.99
C SER A 252 -24.28 19.24 -7.36
N SER A 253 -25.34 19.13 -8.16
CA SER A 253 -26.63 18.61 -7.69
C SER A 253 -27.13 17.52 -8.63
N VAL A 254 -27.67 16.44 -8.05
CA VAL A 254 -28.30 15.33 -8.77
C VAL A 254 -29.53 14.91 -7.99
N GLU A 255 -30.69 14.91 -8.66
CA GLU A 255 -31.99 14.56 -8.07
C GLU A 255 -32.31 15.38 -6.80
N LYS A 256 -32.18 14.79 -5.63
CA LYS A 256 -32.44 15.39 -4.31
C LYS A 256 -31.17 15.69 -3.51
N GLU A 257 -30.01 15.49 -4.11
CA GLU A 257 -28.72 15.59 -3.46
C GLU A 257 -27.92 16.79 -3.95
N ILE A 258 -27.29 17.51 -3.04
CA ILE A 258 -26.29 18.52 -3.33
C ILE A 258 -24.95 18.06 -2.70
N LEU A 259 -23.90 18.04 -3.51
CA LEU A 259 -22.54 17.81 -3.09
C LEU A 259 -21.75 19.11 -3.16
N VAL A 260 -21.27 19.60 -2.02
CA VAL A 260 -20.52 20.87 -1.91
C VAL A 260 -19.06 20.57 -1.61
N ASP A 261 -18.14 21.04 -2.47
CA ASP A 261 -16.70 21.04 -2.20
C ASP A 261 -16.35 22.28 -1.37
N ILE A 262 -15.88 22.09 -0.14
CA ILE A 262 -15.68 23.19 0.81
C ILE A 262 -14.49 22.92 1.73
N GLU A 263 -13.79 23.98 2.13
CA GLU A 263 -12.77 23.87 3.20
C GLU A 263 -13.43 23.42 4.51
N GLU A 264 -12.81 22.45 5.20
CA GLU A 264 -13.39 21.85 6.43
C GLU A 264 -13.77 22.93 7.47
N GLU A 265 -12.95 23.97 7.61
CA GLU A 265 -13.20 25.08 8.53
C GLU A 265 -14.46 25.91 8.18
N LYS A 266 -14.89 25.89 6.92
CA LYS A 266 -16.04 26.65 6.42
C LYS A 266 -17.36 25.88 6.46
N VAL A 267 -17.34 24.59 6.83
CA VAL A 267 -18.57 23.77 6.92
C VAL A 267 -19.58 24.37 7.87
N GLY A 268 -19.15 24.86 9.05
CA GLY A 268 -20.01 25.50 10.00
C GLY A 268 -20.72 26.77 9.43
N GLN A 269 -20.02 27.52 8.58
CA GLN A 269 -20.62 28.70 7.91
C GLN A 269 -21.67 28.29 6.87
N LEU A 270 -21.40 27.22 6.10
CA LEU A 270 -22.36 26.67 5.14
C LEU A 270 -23.67 26.28 5.85
N LEU A 271 -23.57 25.48 6.92
CA LEU A 271 -24.72 25.01 7.67
C LEU A 271 -25.48 26.15 8.34
N GLY A 272 -24.77 27.15 8.88
CA GLY A 272 -25.37 28.37 9.42
C GLY A 272 -26.15 29.14 8.38
N ARG A 273 -25.67 29.32 7.15
CA ARG A 273 -26.37 29.98 6.04
C ARG A 273 -27.62 29.23 5.62
N LEU A 274 -27.57 27.90 5.52
CA LEU A 274 -28.74 27.07 5.24
C LEU A 274 -29.82 27.23 6.34
N SER A 275 -29.41 27.22 7.60
CA SER A 275 -30.29 27.39 8.74
C SER A 275 -30.97 28.77 8.75
N LEU A 276 -30.21 29.84 8.53
CA LEU A 276 -30.74 31.22 8.43
C LEU A 276 -31.77 31.37 7.30
N ALA A 277 -31.54 30.70 6.18
CA ALA A 277 -32.46 30.65 5.04
C ALA A 277 -33.65 29.71 5.26
N LYS A 278 -33.76 29.07 6.43
CA LYS A 278 -34.79 28.08 6.78
C LYS A 278 -34.88 26.92 5.79
N LEU A 279 -33.73 26.55 5.19
CA LEU A 279 -33.63 25.42 4.29
C LEU A 279 -33.31 24.18 5.11
N LYS A 280 -34.27 23.26 5.18
CA LYS A 280 -34.14 22.00 5.90
C LYS A 280 -33.61 20.93 4.94
N TYR A 281 -32.57 20.21 5.32
CA TYR A 281 -32.10 19.02 4.69
C TYR A 281 -32.48 17.78 5.54
N SER A 282 -32.78 16.66 4.89
CA SER A 282 -33.17 15.41 5.57
C SER A 282 -31.96 14.62 6.05
N GLN A 283 -30.85 14.74 5.35
CA GLN A 283 -29.61 14.03 5.70
C GLN A 283 -28.38 14.88 5.36
N ILE A 284 -27.34 14.77 6.17
CA ILE A 284 -26.03 15.34 5.93
C ILE A 284 -24.94 14.29 6.12
N THR A 285 -23.97 14.26 5.21
CA THR A 285 -22.74 13.48 5.35
C THR A 285 -21.55 14.39 5.04
N ILE A 286 -20.53 14.36 5.87
CA ILE A 286 -19.28 15.08 5.64
C ILE A 286 -18.22 14.04 5.32
N GLU A 287 -17.82 14.00 4.06
CA GLU A 287 -16.77 13.09 3.57
C GLU A 287 -15.42 13.80 3.71
N LYS A 288 -14.64 13.34 4.69
CA LYS A 288 -13.27 13.85 4.88
C LYS A 288 -12.35 13.36 3.75
N PRO A 289 -11.29 14.12 3.44
CA PRO A 289 -10.30 13.69 2.47
C PRO A 289 -9.69 12.34 2.86
N THR A 290 -9.55 11.46 1.89
CA THR A 290 -8.88 10.17 2.02
C THR A 290 -7.52 10.21 1.36
N LEU A 291 -6.69 9.20 1.63
CA LEU A 291 -5.41 9.02 0.94
C LEU A 291 -5.60 8.89 -0.59
N GLU A 292 -6.73 8.34 -1.03
CA GLU A 292 -7.10 8.26 -2.44
C GLU A 292 -7.31 9.64 -3.07
N HIS A 293 -7.98 10.55 -2.37
CA HIS A 293 -8.13 11.94 -2.82
C HIS A 293 -6.77 12.62 -2.96
N PHE A 294 -5.87 12.44 -2.00
CA PHE A 294 -4.49 12.95 -2.09
C PHE A 294 -3.76 12.38 -3.31
N PHE A 295 -3.87 11.08 -3.54
CA PHE A 295 -3.27 10.41 -4.69
C PHE A 295 -3.76 11.00 -6.02
N LEU A 296 -5.09 11.18 -6.17
CA LEU A 296 -5.68 11.77 -7.37
C LEU A 296 -5.25 13.22 -7.60
N GLU A 297 -5.15 14.00 -6.53
CA GLU A 297 -4.68 15.39 -6.61
C GLU A 297 -3.22 15.48 -7.06
N VAL A 298 -2.34 14.66 -6.49
CA VAL A 298 -0.92 14.60 -6.88
C VAL A 298 -0.72 14.20 -8.34
N ILE A 299 -1.58 13.31 -8.87
CA ILE A 299 -1.52 12.92 -10.29
C ILE A 299 -2.00 14.05 -11.20
N ARG A 300 -3.10 14.74 -10.84
CA ARG A 300 -3.71 15.82 -11.64
C ARG A 300 -2.80 17.05 -11.73
N ASN A 301 -2.31 17.55 -10.60
CA ASN A 301 -1.50 18.76 -10.52
C ASN A 301 -0.16 18.68 -11.28
N LYS A 302 0.31 17.48 -11.66
CA LYS A 302 1.55 17.29 -12.45
C LYS A 302 1.30 16.92 -13.91
N ASN A 303 0.07 16.83 -14.36
CA ASN A 303 -0.25 16.71 -15.79
C ASN A 303 -0.48 18.08 -16.44
N GLU A 304 -0.57 19.15 -15.65
CA GLU A 304 -0.76 20.53 -16.09
C GLU A 304 0.57 21.33 -16.20
N ASN A 305 1.70 20.72 -15.82
CA ASN A 305 3.07 21.25 -15.98
C ASN A 305 3.92 20.28 -16.83
#